data_b700b9c8a5160596f204254075c5afca
#
_entry.id   b700b9c8a5160596f204254075c5afca
#
_cell.length_a   1.000
_cell.length_b   1.000
_cell.length_c   1.000
_cell.angle_alpha   90.00
_cell.angle_beta   90.00
_cell.angle_gamma   90.00
#
_symmetry.space_group_name_H-M   'P 1'
#
loop_
_entity.id
_entity.type
_entity.pdbx_description
1 polymer ?
#
loop_
_entity_poly.entity_id
_entity_poly.type
_entity_poly.pdbx_seq_one_letter_code
_entity_poly.pdbx_strand_id
1 'polypeptide(L)'
;MASTQLTRTATSGTNTKATFSAWVKKADANEQFLFYHFGSSANNFRIRFDPDTIGVQTLSSSSSVMHLNTSAKFRDPSAWYHIVVAIDSTQATDTNRAKIYVNGVQQTSLSATTYPPQNQNMHFNESATVYIGGQAGSNYFNG
;
A
#
# COMPACT_ATOMS: atom_id res chain seq x y z
N MET A 1 -8.86 -9.52 -20.52
CA MET A 1 -8.71 -10.02 -19.14
C MET A 1 -9.81 -9.40 -18.29
N ALA A 2 -10.37 -10.14 -17.33
CA ALA A 2 -11.44 -9.61 -16.50
C ALA A 2 -10.89 -8.53 -15.55
N SER A 3 -11.42 -7.32 -15.63
CA SER A 3 -11.09 -6.22 -14.73
C SER A 3 -11.93 -6.37 -13.46
N THR A 4 -11.41 -7.11 -12.48
CA THR A 4 -12.16 -7.46 -11.27
C THR A 4 -11.51 -6.84 -10.04
N GLN A 5 -12.30 -6.22 -9.20
CA GLN A 5 -11.90 -5.72 -7.88
C GLN A 5 -13.00 -6.03 -6.87
N LEU A 6 -12.61 -6.16 -5.61
CA LEU A 6 -13.54 -6.19 -4.49
C LEU A 6 -13.68 -4.79 -3.91
N THR A 7 -14.91 -4.41 -3.54
CA THR A 7 -15.17 -3.12 -2.92
C THR A 7 -15.92 -3.28 -1.61
N ARG A 8 -15.60 -2.43 -0.65
CA ARG A 8 -16.30 -2.35 0.63
C ARG A 8 -16.30 -0.90 1.12
N THR A 9 -17.40 -0.44 1.69
CA THR A 9 -17.39 0.78 2.50
C THR A 9 -16.85 0.45 3.88
N ALA A 10 -15.73 1.05 4.26
CA ALA A 10 -15.17 0.93 5.60
C ALA A 10 -15.97 1.80 6.58
N THR A 11 -15.98 1.39 7.84
CA THR A 11 -16.42 2.24 8.96
C THR A 11 -15.21 2.90 9.60
N SER A 12 -15.39 4.07 10.19
CA SER A 12 -14.29 4.78 10.88
C SER A 12 -13.71 3.94 12.02
N GLY A 13 -12.39 3.94 12.13
CA GLY A 13 -11.64 3.23 13.15
C GLY A 13 -10.28 3.86 13.39
N THR A 14 -9.33 3.08 13.91
CA THR A 14 -7.95 3.54 14.14
C THR A 14 -7.26 3.81 12.80
N ASN A 15 -6.69 4.99 12.65
CA ASN A 15 -6.02 5.45 11.43
C ASN A 15 -4.49 5.60 11.59
N THR A 16 -3.94 5.21 12.75
CA THR A 16 -2.51 5.33 13.05
C THR A 16 -1.78 3.99 13.01
N LYS A 17 -2.52 2.87 13.11
CA LYS A 17 -1.96 1.51 13.13
C LYS A 17 -2.73 0.58 12.23
N ALA A 18 -2.01 -0.16 11.39
CA ALA A 18 -2.56 -1.24 10.57
C ALA A 18 -1.49 -2.22 10.12
N THR A 19 -1.92 -3.43 9.79
CA THR A 19 -1.10 -4.39 9.08
C THR A 19 -1.89 -4.91 7.89
N PHE A 20 -1.29 -4.81 6.71
CA PHE A 20 -1.73 -5.51 5.52
C PHE A 20 -0.87 -6.75 5.33
N SER A 21 -1.47 -7.87 5.00
CA SER A 21 -0.76 -9.12 4.69
C SER A 21 -1.49 -9.87 3.60
N ALA A 22 -0.77 -10.20 2.52
CA ALA A 22 -1.33 -10.99 1.42
C ALA A 22 -0.26 -11.80 0.70
N TRP A 23 -0.64 -12.98 0.22
CA TRP A 23 0.08 -13.71 -0.80
C TRP A 23 -0.42 -13.26 -2.16
N VAL A 24 0.51 -12.87 -3.03
CA VAL A 24 0.21 -12.36 -4.36
C VAL A 24 1.12 -12.99 -5.41
N LYS A 25 0.57 -13.18 -6.59
CA LYS A 25 1.30 -13.61 -7.78
C LYS A 25 0.86 -12.69 -8.92
N LYS A 26 1.76 -11.88 -9.44
CA LYS A 26 1.43 -10.92 -10.51
C LYS A 26 1.64 -11.52 -11.89
N ALA A 27 0.79 -11.18 -12.85
CA ALA A 27 0.88 -11.72 -14.20
C ALA A 27 1.54 -10.78 -15.22
N ASP A 28 1.64 -9.48 -14.92
CA ASP A 28 2.26 -8.50 -15.81
C ASP A 28 3.11 -7.45 -15.08
N ALA A 29 3.79 -6.59 -15.83
CA ALA A 29 4.72 -5.58 -15.32
C ALA A 29 4.10 -4.18 -15.20
N ASN A 30 2.77 -4.05 -15.24
CA ASN A 30 2.11 -2.75 -15.10
C ASN A 30 1.96 -2.34 -13.64
N GLU A 31 1.61 -1.07 -13.42
CA GLU A 31 1.16 -0.62 -12.11
C GLU A 31 -0.15 -1.33 -11.75
N GLN A 32 -0.19 -1.93 -10.57
CA GLN A 32 -1.33 -2.73 -10.11
C GLN A 32 -1.58 -2.49 -8.62
N PHE A 33 -2.83 -2.15 -8.28
CA PHE A 33 -3.20 -1.88 -6.90
C PHE A 33 -3.61 -3.16 -6.17
N LEU A 34 -2.95 -3.43 -5.05
CA LEU A 34 -3.31 -4.52 -4.14
C LEU A 34 -4.39 -4.06 -3.15
N PHE A 35 -4.22 -2.86 -2.62
CA PHE A 35 -5.13 -2.24 -1.66
C PHE A 35 -5.19 -0.74 -1.91
N TYR A 36 -6.40 -0.19 -1.95
CA TYR A 36 -6.62 1.23 -2.10
C TYR A 36 -7.80 1.67 -1.23
N HIS A 37 -7.54 2.58 -0.30
CA HIS A 37 -8.59 3.26 0.46
C HIS A 37 -8.75 4.67 -0.11
N PHE A 38 -9.95 4.95 -0.60
CA PHE A 38 -10.25 6.21 -1.28
C PHE A 38 -11.20 7.06 -0.45
N GLY A 39 -10.67 7.95 0.38
CA GLY A 39 -11.44 9.01 1.02
C GLY A 39 -11.75 10.14 0.05
N SER A 40 -10.75 10.56 -0.72
CA SER A 40 -10.85 11.54 -1.81
C SER A 40 -9.54 11.52 -2.62
N SER A 41 -9.47 12.30 -3.72
CA SER A 41 -8.20 12.49 -4.45
C SER A 41 -7.11 13.11 -3.58
N ALA A 42 -7.48 13.90 -2.57
CA ALA A 42 -6.56 14.55 -1.63
C ALA A 42 -6.17 13.67 -0.44
N ASN A 43 -7.03 12.70 -0.06
CA ASN A 43 -6.87 11.86 1.12
C ASN A 43 -7.08 10.39 0.74
N ASN A 44 -5.99 9.64 0.66
CA ASN A 44 -6.05 8.22 0.30
C ASN A 44 -4.83 7.46 0.83
N PHE A 45 -4.98 6.14 0.89
CA PHE A 45 -3.92 5.20 1.22
C PHE A 45 -3.86 4.11 0.15
N ARG A 46 -2.66 3.72 -0.26
CA ARG A 46 -2.47 2.72 -1.33
C ARG A 46 -1.25 1.83 -1.12
N ILE A 47 -1.43 0.56 -1.47
CA ILE A 47 -0.38 -0.45 -1.61
C ILE A 47 -0.47 -0.98 -3.04
N ARG A 48 0.66 -0.96 -3.77
CA ARG A 48 0.67 -1.34 -5.20
C ARG A 48 2.00 -1.92 -5.63
N PHE A 49 2.00 -2.62 -6.76
CA PHE A 49 3.19 -2.77 -7.59
C PHE A 49 3.38 -1.50 -8.43
N ASP A 50 4.59 -0.92 -8.48
CA ASP A 50 4.95 0.34 -9.11
C ASP A 50 6.19 0.17 -10.02
N PRO A 51 6.08 -0.23 -11.28
CA PRO A 51 5.35 -1.41 -11.73
C PRO A 51 5.97 -2.71 -11.21
N ASP A 52 7.31 -2.74 -10.99
CA ASP A 52 8.07 -3.93 -10.51
C ASP A 52 8.39 -3.87 -9.02
N THR A 53 8.36 -2.70 -8.42
CA THR A 53 8.66 -2.46 -7.01
C THR A 53 7.37 -2.47 -6.20
N ILE A 54 7.47 -2.61 -4.89
CA ILE A 54 6.31 -2.48 -3.99
C ILE A 54 6.30 -1.07 -3.42
N GLY A 55 5.25 -0.32 -3.75
CA GLY A 55 5.00 1.03 -3.29
C GLY A 55 3.88 1.10 -2.25
N VAL A 56 4.13 1.86 -1.17
CA VAL A 56 3.14 2.19 -0.14
C VAL A 56 3.09 3.69 -0.01
N GLN A 57 1.92 4.28 -0.17
CA GLN A 57 1.79 5.74 -0.15
C GLN A 57 0.51 6.19 0.55
N THR A 58 0.63 7.30 1.28
CA THR A 58 -0.51 8.05 1.84
C THR A 58 -0.46 9.47 1.34
N LEU A 59 -1.58 9.96 0.80
CA LEU A 59 -1.82 11.37 0.57
C LEU A 59 -2.71 11.92 1.69
N SER A 60 -2.34 13.09 2.21
CA SER A 60 -3.15 13.87 3.13
C SER A 60 -3.16 15.32 2.67
N SER A 61 -4.34 15.88 2.44
CA SER A 61 -4.52 17.22 1.87
C SER A 61 -3.70 17.44 0.58
N SER A 62 -3.72 16.45 -0.32
CA SER A 62 -2.98 16.39 -1.59
C SER A 62 -1.45 16.31 -1.45
N SER A 63 -0.91 16.26 -0.23
CA SER A 63 0.53 16.11 0.02
C SER A 63 0.87 14.65 0.31
N SER A 64 1.98 14.16 -0.22
CA SER A 64 2.49 12.82 0.11
C SER A 64 3.12 12.85 1.50
N VAL A 65 2.38 12.39 2.51
CA VAL A 65 2.84 12.34 3.90
C VAL A 65 3.59 11.05 4.23
N MET A 66 3.40 10.03 3.40
CA MET A 66 4.20 8.81 3.42
C MET A 66 4.40 8.31 1.98
N HIS A 67 5.63 7.95 1.64
CA HIS A 67 5.94 7.25 0.40
C HIS A 67 7.15 6.35 0.63
N LEU A 68 6.93 5.06 0.69
CA LEU A 68 7.96 4.04 0.71
C LEU A 68 7.87 3.25 -0.59
N ASN A 69 8.99 3.06 -1.26
CA ASN A 69 9.07 2.21 -2.43
C ASN A 69 10.33 1.34 -2.36
N THR A 70 10.21 0.04 -2.59
CA THR A 70 11.36 -0.87 -2.52
C THR A 70 12.36 -0.59 -3.65
N SER A 71 13.66 -0.77 -3.39
CA SER A 71 14.66 -0.81 -4.46
C SER A 71 14.67 -2.19 -5.15
N ALA A 72 14.31 -3.24 -4.41
CA ALA A 72 14.17 -4.59 -4.94
C ALA A 72 13.02 -4.65 -5.96
N LYS A 73 13.20 -5.45 -7.00
CA LYS A 73 12.24 -5.63 -8.10
C LYS A 73 11.66 -7.03 -8.08
N PHE A 74 10.35 -7.12 -8.22
CA PHE A 74 9.55 -8.34 -8.15
C PHE A 74 8.94 -8.60 -9.53
N ARG A 75 9.71 -9.23 -10.42
CA ARG A 75 9.39 -9.37 -11.86
C ARG A 75 8.94 -10.76 -12.26
N ASP A 76 9.22 -11.78 -11.45
CA ASP A 76 8.93 -13.16 -11.80
C ASP A 76 7.41 -13.42 -11.73
N PRO A 77 6.73 -13.65 -12.87
CA PRO A 77 5.30 -13.93 -12.88
C PRO A 77 4.97 -15.35 -12.40
N SER A 78 5.96 -16.21 -12.24
CA SER A 78 5.77 -17.54 -11.67
C SER A 78 5.87 -17.57 -10.14
N ALA A 79 6.48 -16.55 -9.54
CA ALA A 79 6.74 -16.48 -8.12
C ALA A 79 5.52 -15.99 -7.33
N TRP A 80 5.33 -16.59 -6.16
CA TRP A 80 4.47 -16.06 -5.11
C TRP A 80 5.26 -15.13 -4.20
N TYR A 81 4.68 -14.00 -3.86
CA TYR A 81 5.23 -13.02 -2.93
C TYR A 81 4.31 -12.88 -1.73
N HIS A 82 4.81 -13.14 -0.54
CA HIS A 82 4.12 -12.78 0.70
C HIS A 82 4.49 -11.33 1.05
N ILE A 83 3.56 -10.42 0.87
CA ILE A 83 3.76 -8.99 1.14
C ILE A 83 3.12 -8.66 2.48
N VAL A 84 3.91 -8.07 3.38
CA VAL A 84 3.40 -7.50 4.64
C VAL A 84 3.80 -6.04 4.71
N VAL A 85 2.82 -5.17 4.95
CA VAL A 85 3.02 -3.75 5.25
C VAL A 85 2.54 -3.49 6.67
N ALA A 86 3.47 -3.16 7.56
CA ALA A 86 3.19 -2.84 8.95
C ALA A 86 3.30 -1.33 9.16
N ILE A 87 2.26 -0.71 9.70
CA ILE A 87 2.19 0.74 9.96
C ILE A 87 1.86 0.96 11.42
N ASP A 88 2.64 1.80 12.07
CA ASP A 88 2.38 2.38 13.38
C ASP A 88 2.95 3.79 13.44
N SER A 89 2.16 4.78 13.02
CA SER A 89 2.60 6.19 13.01
C SER A 89 2.87 6.76 14.39
N THR A 90 2.50 6.07 15.48
CA THR A 90 2.73 6.54 16.85
C THR A 90 4.17 6.36 17.33
N GLN A 91 4.99 5.58 16.60
CA GLN A 91 6.38 5.31 16.94
C GLN A 91 7.22 6.59 17.00
N ALA A 92 8.12 6.70 18.00
CA ALA A 92 8.99 7.86 18.14
C ALA A 92 9.99 7.94 16.95
N THR A 93 10.61 6.80 16.60
CA THR A 93 11.55 6.70 15.47
C THR A 93 10.77 6.58 14.15
N ASP A 94 11.07 7.43 13.19
CA ASP A 94 10.35 7.51 11.91
C ASP A 94 10.43 6.21 11.10
N THR A 95 11.61 5.57 11.02
CA THR A 95 11.82 4.30 10.32
C THR A 95 11.04 3.12 10.93
N ASN A 96 10.52 3.27 12.15
CA ASN A 96 9.63 2.29 12.78
C ASN A 96 8.15 2.52 12.48
N ARG A 97 7.78 3.68 11.89
CA ARG A 97 6.38 4.04 11.62
C ARG A 97 5.77 3.29 10.45
N ALA A 98 6.60 2.84 9.49
CA ALA A 98 6.14 2.05 8.35
C ALA A 98 7.24 1.09 7.90
N LYS A 99 6.89 -0.17 7.66
CA LYS A 99 7.82 -1.22 7.23
C LYS A 99 7.18 -2.09 6.16
N ILE A 100 7.97 -2.49 5.18
CA ILE A 100 7.57 -3.42 4.13
C ILE A 100 8.39 -4.70 4.30
N TYR A 101 7.72 -5.84 4.26
CA TYR A 101 8.35 -7.16 4.25
C TYR A 101 7.92 -7.92 3.01
N VAL A 102 8.84 -8.64 2.41
CA VAL A 102 8.57 -9.58 1.32
C VAL A 102 9.16 -10.93 1.67
N ASN A 103 8.33 -11.96 1.64
CA ASN A 103 8.71 -13.32 2.01
C ASN A 103 9.41 -13.40 3.40
N GLY A 104 8.90 -12.62 4.36
CA GLY A 104 9.43 -12.54 5.72
C GLY A 104 10.66 -11.64 5.90
N VAL A 105 11.24 -11.11 4.81
CA VAL A 105 12.44 -10.26 4.87
C VAL A 105 12.05 -8.78 4.79
N GLN A 106 12.47 -7.99 5.79
CA GLN A 106 12.24 -6.55 5.77
C GLN A 106 13.01 -5.89 4.63
N GLN A 107 12.33 -5.06 3.86
CA GLN A 107 12.91 -4.26 2.78
C GLN A 107 13.48 -2.97 3.37
N THR A 108 14.79 -2.95 3.61
CA THR A 108 15.50 -1.78 4.18
C THR A 108 16.10 -0.89 3.09
N SER A 109 16.35 -1.43 1.89
CA SER A 109 16.77 -0.66 0.72
C SER A 109 15.53 -0.13 0.00
N LEU A 110 15.32 1.16 0.06
CA LEU A 110 14.15 1.84 -0.50
C LEU A 110 14.60 2.89 -1.53
N SER A 111 13.88 2.99 -2.64
CA SER A 111 14.06 4.02 -3.67
C SER A 111 13.28 5.30 -3.37
N ALA A 112 12.25 5.22 -2.51
CA ALA A 112 11.57 6.37 -1.90
C ALA A 112 11.43 6.10 -0.40
N THR A 113 11.71 7.11 0.43
CA THR A 113 11.86 6.98 1.89
C THR A 113 11.21 8.13 2.66
N THR A 114 10.01 8.54 2.25
CA THR A 114 9.25 9.51 3.05
C THR A 114 8.45 8.76 4.11
N TYR A 115 8.90 8.82 5.35
CA TYR A 115 8.19 8.25 6.50
C TYR A 115 7.13 9.23 7.01
N PRO A 116 5.99 8.74 7.54
CA PRO A 116 4.94 9.62 8.02
C PRO A 116 5.38 10.39 9.26
N PRO A 117 4.88 11.61 9.48
CA PRO A 117 5.01 12.31 10.76
C PRO A 117 4.48 11.46 11.92
N GLN A 118 4.95 11.71 13.14
CA GLN A 118 4.43 11.02 14.33
C GLN A 118 2.95 11.34 14.53
N ASN A 119 2.16 10.30 14.85
CA ASN A 119 0.71 10.37 15.04
C ASN A 119 -0.07 10.79 13.77
N GLN A 120 0.53 10.69 12.59
CA GLN A 120 -0.14 10.97 11.32
C GLN A 120 -1.34 10.06 11.12
N ASN A 121 -2.48 10.65 10.75
CA ASN A 121 -3.61 9.91 10.20
C ASN A 121 -3.22 9.38 8.80
N MET A 122 -3.32 8.06 8.61
CA MET A 122 -2.88 7.37 7.41
C MET A 122 -4.00 7.09 6.41
N HIS A 123 -5.21 7.52 6.67
CA HIS A 123 -6.38 7.40 5.78
C HIS A 123 -6.72 5.97 5.33
N PHE A 124 -6.38 4.91 6.06
CA PHE A 124 -6.67 3.53 5.65
C PHE A 124 -7.93 2.94 6.31
N ASN A 125 -8.53 3.61 7.26
CA ASN A 125 -9.68 3.13 8.04
C ASN A 125 -10.66 4.26 8.36
N GLU A 126 -10.98 5.05 7.35
CA GLU A 126 -12.00 6.10 7.41
C GLU A 126 -13.32 5.58 6.81
N SER A 127 -14.41 6.32 7.02
CA SER A 127 -15.70 6.00 6.40
C SER A 127 -15.65 6.33 4.90
N ALA A 128 -15.08 5.43 4.11
CA ALA A 128 -14.86 5.60 2.68
C ALA A 128 -14.75 4.23 1.97
N THR A 129 -14.60 4.25 0.65
CA THR A 129 -14.53 3.02 -0.13
C THR A 129 -13.12 2.42 -0.10
N VAL A 130 -13.06 1.14 0.23
CA VAL A 130 -11.87 0.29 0.10
C VAL A 130 -12.00 -0.52 -1.18
N TYR A 131 -10.91 -0.58 -1.94
CA TYR A 131 -10.76 -1.42 -3.12
C TYR A 131 -9.62 -2.44 -2.88
N ILE A 132 -9.88 -3.69 -3.19
CA ILE A 132 -8.88 -4.78 -3.19
C ILE A 132 -8.76 -5.27 -4.62
N GLY A 133 -7.53 -5.27 -5.15
CA GLY A 133 -7.25 -5.67 -6.52
C GLY A 133 -7.59 -4.60 -7.57
N GLY A 134 -7.60 -3.31 -7.22
CA GLY A 134 -7.84 -2.24 -8.17
C GLY A 134 -7.87 -0.86 -7.54
N GLN A 135 -8.03 0.16 -8.37
CA GLN A 135 -8.15 1.57 -7.99
C GLN A 135 -9.37 2.20 -8.67
N ALA A 136 -10.53 2.19 -8.01
CA ALA A 136 -11.73 2.92 -8.47
C ALA A 136 -12.05 2.72 -9.97
N GLY A 137 -11.93 1.51 -10.49
CA GLY A 137 -12.20 1.19 -11.89
C GLY A 137 -11.00 1.22 -12.82
N SER A 138 -9.77 1.30 -12.29
CA SER A 138 -8.51 1.26 -13.06
C SER A 138 -7.42 0.49 -12.32
N ASN A 139 -6.26 0.30 -12.97
CA ASN A 139 -5.06 -0.32 -12.40
C ASN A 139 -5.36 -1.61 -11.63
N TYR A 140 -6.16 -2.47 -12.25
CA TYR A 140 -6.57 -3.74 -11.67
C TYR A 140 -5.38 -4.66 -11.43
N PHE A 141 -5.42 -5.37 -10.32
CA PHE A 141 -4.47 -6.44 -10.06
C PHE A 141 -4.72 -7.59 -11.04
N ASN A 142 -3.66 -7.98 -11.73
CA ASN A 142 -3.67 -9.06 -12.71
C ASN A 142 -2.70 -10.15 -12.24
N GLY A 143 -3.26 -11.17 -11.62
CA GLY A 143 -2.50 -12.26 -11.05
C GLY A 143 -3.35 -13.35 -10.48
#